data_260615dbf48bab84d5986555b20576d9
#
_entry.id   260615dbf48bab84d5986555b20576d9
#
_cell.length_a   1.000
_cell.length_b   1.000
_cell.length_c   1.000
_cell.angle_alpha   90.00
_cell.angle_beta   90.00
_cell.angle_gamma   90.00
#
_symmetry.space_group_name_H-M   'P 1'
#
loop_
_entity.id
_entity.type
_entity.pdbx_description
1 polymer ?
#
loop_
_entity_poly.entity_id
_entity_poly.type
_entity_poly.pdbx_seq_one_letter_code
_entity_poly.pdbx_strand_id
1 'polypeptide(L)'
;MTYPGGKAGSGVYQQIINRIPPHEIYVEPFLGGGSILKMKRSASKSIAMDIDLDVIKTFDQGTAPNLTLLVGNALQWLKLQKFTSSTFIYIDPPYLMTTRLGRRKIYASELCEDDHIRLLKTIQTLPCMVMISGYTSELYDDALSSWCTDYF
;
A
#
# COMPACT_ATOMS: atom_id res chain seq x y z
N MET A 1 10.40 -12.20 11.47
CA MET A 1 10.63 -10.78 11.80
C MET A 1 9.34 -10.00 11.55
N THR A 2 8.85 -9.27 12.51
CA THR A 2 7.64 -8.46 12.36
C THR A 2 8.03 -7.09 11.77
N TYR A 3 7.52 -6.79 10.59
CA TYR A 3 7.74 -5.49 9.97
C TYR A 3 6.93 -4.42 10.71
N PRO A 4 7.52 -3.26 11.07
CA PRO A 4 6.79 -2.17 11.71
C PRO A 4 5.62 -1.72 10.83
N GLY A 5 4.42 -1.61 11.39
CA GLY A 5 3.20 -1.29 10.66
C GLY A 5 2.54 -2.47 9.93
N GLY A 6 3.02 -3.69 10.14
CA GLY A 6 2.38 -4.90 9.58
C GLY A 6 0.93 -5.07 10.03
N LYS A 7 0.05 -5.44 9.10
CA LYS A 7 -1.40 -5.61 9.33
C LYS A 7 -1.80 -7.00 9.80
N ALA A 8 -0.83 -7.88 10.13
CA ALA A 8 -1.11 -9.27 10.53
C ALA A 8 -1.70 -9.42 11.95
N GLY A 9 -1.55 -8.39 12.80
CA GLY A 9 -2.08 -8.39 14.15
C GLY A 9 -3.54 -7.92 14.23
N SER A 10 -4.23 -8.26 15.32
CA SER A 10 -5.56 -7.73 15.69
C SER A 10 -6.68 -7.84 14.65
N GLY A 11 -6.58 -8.71 13.65
CA GLY A 11 -7.63 -8.93 12.65
C GLY A 11 -7.77 -7.81 11.61
N VAL A 12 -6.91 -6.81 11.61
CA VAL A 12 -6.97 -5.66 10.69
C VAL A 12 -6.84 -6.10 9.23
N TYR A 13 -5.96 -7.04 8.92
CA TYR A 13 -5.79 -7.55 7.56
C TYR A 13 -7.07 -8.21 7.02
N GLN A 14 -7.85 -8.88 7.86
CA GLN A 14 -9.13 -9.49 7.44
C GLN A 14 -10.15 -8.43 7.05
N GLN A 15 -10.22 -7.34 7.81
CA GLN A 15 -11.09 -6.21 7.50
C GLN A 15 -10.72 -5.58 6.15
N ILE A 16 -9.43 -5.44 5.88
CA ILE A 16 -8.92 -4.93 4.59
C ILE A 16 -9.26 -5.91 3.47
N ILE A 17 -8.92 -7.19 3.64
CA ILE A 17 -9.13 -8.23 2.62
C ILE A 17 -10.60 -8.35 2.23
N ASN A 18 -11.51 -8.28 3.20
CA ASN A 18 -12.96 -8.39 2.95
C ASN A 18 -13.51 -7.23 2.09
N ARG A 19 -12.78 -6.14 2.00
CA ARG A 19 -13.15 -4.96 1.20
C ARG A 19 -12.49 -4.90 -0.17
N ILE A 20 -11.60 -5.83 -0.47
CA ILE A 20 -10.93 -5.89 -1.78
C ILE A 20 -11.93 -6.30 -2.86
N PRO A 21 -12.17 -5.46 -3.87
CA PRO A 21 -13.07 -5.81 -4.97
C PRO A 21 -12.45 -6.88 -5.90
N PRO A 22 -13.26 -7.55 -6.73
CA PRO A 22 -12.74 -8.43 -7.77
C PRO A 22 -11.77 -7.70 -8.70
N HIS A 23 -10.63 -8.33 -9.01
CA HIS A 23 -9.57 -7.77 -9.85
C HIS A 23 -8.73 -8.88 -10.50
N GLU A 24 -8.07 -8.55 -11.58
CA GLU A 24 -7.15 -9.45 -12.28
C GLU A 24 -5.68 -9.20 -11.90
N ILE A 25 -5.34 -7.93 -11.71
CA ILE A 25 -3.98 -7.49 -11.37
C ILE A 25 -4.00 -6.85 -9.98
N TYR A 26 -3.13 -7.33 -9.11
CA TYR A 26 -2.91 -6.78 -7.77
C TYR A 26 -1.59 -6.03 -7.71
N VAL A 27 -1.60 -4.85 -7.10
CA VAL A 27 -0.39 -4.02 -6.93
C VAL A 27 -0.26 -3.58 -5.47
N GLU A 28 0.91 -3.78 -4.88
CA GLU A 28 1.25 -3.33 -3.52
C GLU A 28 2.58 -2.56 -3.55
N PRO A 29 2.54 -1.22 -3.73
CA PRO A 29 3.75 -0.42 -3.96
C PRO A 29 4.53 -0.07 -2.70
N PHE A 30 4.00 -0.38 -1.52
CA PHE A 30 4.67 -0.28 -0.22
C PHE A 30 4.54 -1.62 0.49
N LEU A 31 5.39 -2.58 0.09
CA LEU A 31 5.22 -3.99 0.45
C LEU A 31 5.43 -4.27 1.93
N GLY A 32 6.52 -3.77 2.52
CA GLY A 32 6.87 -4.09 3.89
C GLY A 32 6.87 -5.59 4.17
N GLY A 33 6.10 -6.02 5.16
CA GLY A 33 5.90 -7.43 5.48
C GLY A 33 5.00 -8.18 4.51
N GLY A 34 4.24 -7.49 3.66
CA GLY A 34 3.36 -8.07 2.65
C GLY A 34 2.21 -8.89 3.20
N SER A 35 1.68 -8.53 4.36
CA SER A 35 0.61 -9.29 5.03
C SER A 35 -0.63 -9.44 4.16
N ILE A 36 -1.03 -8.38 3.45
CA ILE A 36 -2.20 -8.43 2.58
C ILE A 36 -1.94 -9.33 1.37
N LEU A 37 -0.80 -9.17 0.70
CA LEU A 37 -0.42 -10.01 -0.44
C LEU A 37 -0.38 -11.51 -0.06
N LYS A 38 0.14 -11.83 1.12
CA LYS A 38 0.26 -13.20 1.63
C LYS A 38 -1.09 -13.84 1.96
N MET A 39 -2.03 -13.07 2.48
CA MET A 39 -3.26 -13.58 3.08
C MET A 39 -4.49 -13.47 2.17
N LYS A 40 -4.47 -12.57 1.19
CA LYS A 40 -5.58 -12.41 0.25
C LYS A 40 -5.62 -13.54 -0.78
N ARG A 41 -6.79 -13.74 -1.38
CA ARG A 41 -6.91 -14.61 -2.55
C ARG A 41 -5.99 -14.09 -3.67
N SER A 42 -5.23 -14.99 -4.30
CA SER A 42 -4.31 -14.64 -5.37
C SER A 42 -5.02 -14.03 -6.58
N ALA A 43 -4.44 -12.98 -7.14
CA ALA A 43 -4.79 -12.45 -8.46
C ALA A 43 -4.06 -13.22 -9.56
N SER A 44 -4.47 -13.03 -10.81
CA SER A 44 -3.80 -13.64 -11.97
C SER A 44 -2.35 -13.16 -12.12
N LYS A 45 -2.11 -11.90 -11.74
CA LYS A 45 -0.80 -11.26 -11.71
C LYS A 45 -0.69 -10.36 -10.48
N SER A 46 0.47 -10.35 -9.84
CA SER A 46 0.77 -9.47 -8.72
C SER A 46 2.07 -8.74 -8.93
N ILE A 47 2.09 -7.46 -8.56
CA ILE A 47 3.29 -6.61 -8.57
C ILE A 47 3.44 -6.04 -7.17
N ALA A 48 4.59 -6.26 -6.57
CA ALA A 48 4.90 -5.70 -5.26
C ALA A 48 6.23 -4.94 -5.31
N MET A 49 6.28 -3.83 -4.60
CA MET A 49 7.42 -2.93 -4.61
C MET A 49 7.77 -2.49 -3.20
N ASP A 50 9.03 -2.27 -2.96
CA ASP A 50 9.52 -1.57 -1.78
C ASP A 50 10.76 -0.75 -2.16
N ILE A 51 10.99 0.34 -1.43
CA ILE A 51 12.22 1.11 -1.59
C ILE A 51 13.40 0.39 -0.93
N ASP A 52 13.12 -0.45 0.06
CA ASP A 52 14.11 -1.21 0.80
C ASP A 52 14.47 -2.50 0.05
N LEU A 53 15.70 -2.57 -0.42
CA LEU A 53 16.22 -3.74 -1.12
C LEU A 53 16.16 -5.01 -0.27
N ASP A 54 16.35 -4.92 1.04
CA ASP A 54 16.35 -6.08 1.93
C ASP A 54 14.95 -6.68 2.07
N VAL A 55 13.91 -5.84 2.07
CA VAL A 55 12.52 -6.28 2.01
C VAL A 55 12.29 -7.14 0.76
N ILE A 56 12.72 -6.66 -0.39
CA ILE A 56 12.52 -7.36 -1.66
C ILE A 56 13.35 -8.63 -1.75
N LYS A 57 14.61 -8.61 -1.32
CA LYS A 57 15.50 -9.79 -1.36
C LYS A 57 15.01 -10.94 -0.47
N THR A 58 14.38 -10.62 0.65
CA THR A 58 13.94 -11.63 1.63
C THR A 58 12.49 -12.06 1.42
N PHE A 59 11.75 -11.39 0.53
CA PHE A 59 10.35 -11.75 0.27
C PHE A 59 10.24 -13.02 -0.57
N ASP A 60 9.33 -13.91 -0.17
CA ASP A 60 9.13 -15.18 -0.86
C ASP A 60 8.43 -14.99 -2.22
N GLN A 61 9.14 -15.30 -3.30
CA GLN A 61 8.62 -15.27 -4.67
C GLN A 61 7.44 -16.22 -4.88
N GLY A 62 7.35 -17.28 -4.09
CA GLY A 62 6.27 -18.27 -4.15
C GLY A 62 4.98 -17.82 -3.49
N THR A 63 4.93 -16.63 -2.90
CA THR A 63 3.75 -16.10 -2.20
C THR A 63 2.52 -16.00 -3.09
N ALA A 64 2.68 -15.63 -4.35
CA ALA A 64 1.58 -15.50 -5.31
C ALA A 64 2.01 -15.92 -6.72
N PRO A 65 1.09 -16.44 -7.53
CA PRO A 65 1.40 -16.76 -8.93
C PRO A 65 1.71 -15.49 -9.72
N ASN A 66 2.66 -15.57 -10.64
CA ASN A 66 3.08 -14.44 -11.50
C ASN A 66 3.42 -13.17 -10.70
N LEU A 67 4.10 -13.34 -9.57
CA LEU A 67 4.56 -12.23 -8.73
C LEU A 67 5.82 -11.60 -9.32
N THR A 68 5.76 -10.28 -9.52
CA THR A 68 6.90 -9.43 -9.85
C THR A 68 7.28 -8.60 -8.63
N LEU A 69 8.53 -8.70 -8.20
CA LEU A 69 9.09 -7.92 -7.09
C LEU A 69 10.01 -6.83 -7.63
N LEU A 70 9.79 -5.59 -7.21
CA LEU A 70 10.53 -4.42 -7.69
C LEU A 70 11.14 -3.65 -6.51
N VAL A 71 12.36 -3.16 -6.71
CA VAL A 71 12.98 -2.18 -5.80
C VAL A 71 12.85 -0.80 -6.41
N GLY A 72 12.31 0.16 -5.68
CA GLY A 72 12.22 1.52 -6.19
C GLY A 72 11.28 2.43 -5.42
N ASN A 73 11.17 3.65 -5.92
CA ASN A 73 10.30 4.67 -5.36
C ASN A 73 8.87 4.53 -5.91
N ALA A 74 7.94 4.20 -5.03
CA ALA A 74 6.54 3.97 -5.39
C ALA A 74 5.88 5.19 -6.03
N LEU A 75 6.16 6.41 -5.55
CA LEU A 75 5.58 7.63 -6.07
C LEU A 75 5.96 7.88 -7.54
N GLN A 76 7.23 7.65 -7.85
CA GLN A 76 7.73 7.78 -9.23
C GLN A 76 7.17 6.69 -10.12
N TRP A 77 7.18 5.46 -9.63
CA TRP A 77 6.70 4.30 -10.39
C TRP A 77 5.20 4.40 -10.73
N LEU A 78 4.36 4.76 -9.76
CA LEU A 78 2.91 4.90 -9.98
C LEU A 78 2.57 5.92 -11.08
N LYS A 79 3.33 7.00 -11.20
CA LYS A 79 3.14 8.03 -12.24
C LYS A 79 3.48 7.54 -13.65
N LEU A 80 4.38 6.58 -13.77
CA LEU A 80 4.89 6.11 -15.05
C LEU A 80 4.13 4.90 -15.58
N GLN A 81 3.31 4.25 -14.76
CA GLN A 81 2.58 3.06 -15.17
C GLN A 81 1.25 3.39 -15.83
N LYS A 82 0.85 2.51 -16.76
CA LYS A 82 -0.49 2.51 -17.33
C LYS A 82 -1.28 1.38 -16.69
N PHE A 83 -2.27 1.74 -15.90
CA PHE A 83 -3.15 0.77 -15.25
C PHE A 83 -4.46 0.61 -16.01
N THR A 84 -5.05 -0.58 -15.91
CA THR A 84 -6.37 -0.89 -16.46
C THR A 84 -7.43 -0.88 -15.36
N SER A 85 -8.69 -0.83 -15.72
CA SER A 85 -9.80 -0.89 -14.76
C SER A 85 -9.88 -2.21 -13.98
N SER A 86 -9.23 -3.28 -14.45
CA SER A 86 -9.13 -4.56 -13.74
C SER A 86 -7.97 -4.63 -12.74
N THR A 87 -7.23 -3.56 -12.57
CA THR A 87 -6.15 -3.44 -11.58
C THR A 87 -6.69 -2.93 -10.25
N PHE A 88 -6.25 -3.56 -9.17
CA PHE A 88 -6.48 -3.10 -7.81
C PHE A 88 -5.14 -2.80 -7.14
N ILE A 89 -4.99 -1.59 -6.60
CA ILE A 89 -3.78 -1.13 -5.91
C ILE A 89 -4.10 -0.98 -4.42
N TYR A 90 -3.36 -1.70 -3.59
CA TYR A 90 -3.39 -1.53 -2.13
C TYR A 90 -2.18 -0.71 -1.68
N ILE A 91 -2.44 0.42 -1.04
CA ILE A 91 -1.42 1.38 -0.62
C ILE A 91 -1.40 1.47 0.90
N ASP A 92 -0.30 1.05 1.50
CA ASP A 92 -0.03 1.15 2.93
C ASP A 92 1.31 1.88 3.15
N PRO A 93 1.34 3.21 2.91
CA PRO A 93 2.57 3.98 3.01
C PRO A 93 2.99 4.12 4.48
N PRO A 94 4.27 4.44 4.75
CA PRO A 94 4.68 4.88 6.07
C PRO A 94 3.80 6.05 6.52
N TYR A 95 3.18 5.94 7.70
CA TYR A 95 2.19 6.91 8.14
C TYR A 95 2.81 8.28 8.41
N LEU A 96 1.99 9.34 8.28
CA LEU A 96 2.40 10.69 8.62
C LEU A 96 2.94 10.76 10.05
N MET A 97 4.08 11.45 10.23
CA MET A 97 4.70 11.64 11.55
C MET A 97 3.75 12.32 12.55
N THR A 98 2.92 13.25 12.06
CA THR A 98 1.94 13.99 12.88
C THR A 98 0.82 13.13 13.44
N THR A 99 0.52 11.99 12.80
CA THR A 99 -0.54 11.07 13.23
C THR A 99 -0.04 9.93 14.09
N ARG A 100 1.30 9.77 14.23
CA ARG A 100 1.87 8.70 15.05
C ARG A 100 1.88 9.07 16.52
N LEU A 101 1.48 8.12 17.36
CA LEU A 101 1.63 8.24 18.79
C LEU A 101 3.12 8.34 19.14
N GLY A 102 3.52 9.43 19.85
CA GLY A 102 4.89 9.68 20.27
C GLY A 102 5.85 10.15 19.18
N ARG A 103 5.40 10.41 17.97
CA ARG A 103 6.20 10.92 16.84
C ARG A 103 7.51 10.14 16.62
N ARG A 104 7.52 8.87 16.93
CA ARG A 104 8.70 8.02 16.81
C ARG A 104 8.92 7.57 15.36
N LYS A 105 10.18 7.60 14.92
CA LYS A 105 10.57 7.00 13.64
C LYS A 105 10.45 5.48 13.73
N ILE A 106 9.54 4.88 12.97
CA ILE A 106 9.23 3.45 13.01
C ILE A 106 9.72 2.73 11.75
N TYR A 107 9.74 3.44 10.61
CA TYR A 107 10.08 2.86 9.31
C TYR A 107 11.52 3.21 8.92
N ALA A 108 12.20 2.29 8.23
CA ALA A 108 13.54 2.51 7.70
C ALA A 108 13.57 3.64 6.66
N SER A 109 12.49 3.76 5.88
CA SER A 109 12.30 4.84 4.91
C SER A 109 10.95 5.48 5.16
N GLU A 110 10.93 6.76 5.49
CA GLU A 110 9.72 7.52 5.79
C GLU A 110 9.40 8.51 4.68
N LEU A 111 8.10 8.76 4.49
CA LEU A 111 7.62 9.82 3.61
C LEU A 111 7.46 11.11 4.39
N CYS A 112 7.90 12.23 3.80
CA CYS A 112 7.57 13.54 4.32
C CYS A 112 6.15 13.95 3.93
N GLU A 113 5.64 15.05 4.49
CA GLU A 113 4.29 15.53 4.18
C GLU A 113 4.11 15.82 2.68
N ASP A 114 5.10 16.41 2.02
CA ASP A 114 5.06 16.66 0.58
C ASP A 114 4.94 15.36 -0.24
N ASP A 115 5.58 14.28 0.21
CA ASP A 115 5.45 12.97 -0.44
C ASP A 115 4.04 12.42 -0.28
N HIS A 116 3.41 12.58 0.88
CA HIS A 116 2.01 12.21 1.08
C HIS A 116 1.07 13.03 0.19
N ILE A 117 1.31 14.33 0.06
CA ILE A 117 0.54 15.20 -0.86
C ILE A 117 0.68 14.71 -2.30
N ARG A 118 1.89 14.39 -2.75
CA ARG A 118 2.13 13.86 -4.10
C ARG A 118 1.46 12.51 -4.31
N LEU A 119 1.54 11.62 -3.32
CA LEU A 119 0.88 10.32 -3.37
C LEU A 119 -0.64 10.49 -3.54
N LEU A 120 -1.26 11.30 -2.68
CA LEU A 120 -2.70 11.56 -2.71
C LEU A 120 -3.16 12.15 -4.04
N LYS A 121 -2.40 13.09 -4.60
CA LYS A 121 -2.68 13.65 -5.94
C LYS A 121 -2.56 12.59 -7.04
N THR A 122 -1.55 11.74 -6.96
CA THR A 122 -1.32 10.69 -7.96
C THR A 122 -2.44 9.67 -7.97
N ILE A 123 -2.82 9.13 -6.81
CA ILE A 123 -3.82 8.06 -6.74
C ILE A 123 -5.21 8.49 -7.20
N GLN A 124 -5.54 9.77 -7.05
CA GLN A 124 -6.83 10.32 -7.52
C GLN A 124 -6.92 10.36 -9.05
N THR A 125 -5.81 10.27 -9.76
CA THR A 125 -5.77 10.31 -11.24
C THR A 125 -5.69 8.92 -11.86
N LEU A 126 -5.49 7.86 -11.08
CA LEU A 126 -5.32 6.51 -11.61
C LEU A 126 -6.65 5.93 -12.11
N PRO A 127 -6.66 5.33 -13.33
CA PRO A 127 -7.88 4.77 -13.92
C PRO A 127 -8.17 3.34 -13.43
N CYS A 128 -7.93 3.06 -12.16
CA CYS A 128 -8.04 1.74 -11.57
C CYS A 128 -8.62 1.81 -10.15
N MET A 129 -8.85 0.66 -9.55
CA MET A 129 -9.34 0.57 -8.17
C MET A 129 -8.19 0.78 -7.20
N VAL A 130 -8.36 1.67 -6.23
CA VAL A 130 -7.34 1.99 -5.23
C VAL A 130 -7.93 1.93 -3.83
N MET A 131 -7.19 1.32 -2.93
CA MET A 131 -7.44 1.35 -1.47
C MET A 131 -6.18 1.86 -0.78
N ILE A 132 -6.34 2.81 0.13
CA ILE A 132 -5.23 3.32 0.95
C ILE A 132 -5.57 3.17 2.43
N SER A 133 -4.61 2.72 3.22
CA SER A 133 -4.72 2.65 4.67
C SER A 133 -3.87 3.73 5.35
N GLY A 134 -4.33 4.20 6.50
CA GLY A 134 -3.64 5.23 7.27
C GLY A 134 -4.41 5.61 8.52
N TYR A 135 -3.81 6.47 9.33
CA TYR A 135 -4.51 7.14 10.42
C TYR A 135 -5.27 8.35 9.90
N THR A 136 -6.34 8.72 10.58
CA THR A 136 -7.09 9.95 10.30
C THR A 136 -6.16 11.17 10.36
N SER A 137 -6.26 12.03 9.37
CA SER A 137 -5.57 13.31 9.32
C SER A 137 -6.36 14.28 8.44
N GLU A 138 -6.27 15.56 8.75
CA GLU A 138 -6.91 16.59 7.95
C GLU A 138 -6.49 16.52 6.47
N LEU A 139 -5.20 16.28 6.21
CA LEU A 139 -4.67 16.13 4.86
C LEU A 139 -5.37 15.02 4.08
N TYR A 140 -5.53 13.84 4.69
CA TYR A 140 -6.15 12.68 4.04
C TYR A 140 -7.66 12.86 3.91
N ASP A 141 -8.30 13.35 4.96
CA ASP A 141 -9.75 13.56 4.98
C ASP A 141 -10.18 14.58 3.92
N ASP A 142 -9.43 15.67 3.76
CA ASP A 142 -9.67 16.67 2.73
C ASP A 142 -9.41 16.13 1.32
N ALA A 143 -8.26 15.50 1.11
CA ALA A 143 -7.85 15.01 -0.21
C ALA A 143 -8.77 13.88 -0.72
N LEU A 144 -9.26 13.03 0.17
CA LEU A 144 -10.07 11.86 -0.15
C LEU A 144 -11.54 12.01 0.25
N SER A 145 -12.03 13.23 0.39
CA SER A 145 -13.39 13.52 0.85
C SER A 145 -14.50 12.90 -0.01
N SER A 146 -14.22 12.62 -1.29
CA SER A 146 -15.14 11.92 -2.20
C SER A 146 -15.00 10.39 -2.18
N TRP A 147 -14.04 9.87 -1.43
CA TRP A 147 -13.79 8.43 -1.34
C TRP A 147 -14.63 7.80 -0.23
N CYS A 148 -14.93 6.51 -0.40
CA CYS A 148 -15.53 5.72 0.67
C CYS A 148 -14.50 5.48 1.78
N THR A 149 -14.86 5.79 3.03
CA THR A 149 -13.96 5.67 4.19
C THR A 149 -14.57 4.74 5.22
N ASP A 150 -13.76 3.80 5.70
CA ASP A 150 -14.09 2.90 6.79
C ASP A 150 -13.09 3.05 7.95
N TYR A 151 -13.59 2.93 9.17
CA TYR A 151 -12.78 2.98 10.39
C TYR A 151 -12.89 1.65 11.15
N PHE A 152 -11.75 1.11 11.60
CA PHE A 152 -11.69 -0.11 12.42
C PHE A 152 -10.36 -0.28 13.16
#